data_a76325f4b6ee3abf4095321bdeffbc45
#
_entry.id   a76325f4b6ee3abf4095321bdeffbc45
#
_cell.length_a   1.000
_cell.length_b   1.000
_cell.length_c   1.000
_cell.angle_alpha   90.00
_cell.angle_beta   90.00
_cell.angle_gamma   90.00
#
_symmetry.space_group_name_H-M   'P 1'
#
loop_
_entity.id
_entity.type
_entity.pdbx_description
1 polymer ?
#
loop_
_entity_poly.entity_id
_entity_poly.type
_entity_poly.pdbx_seq_one_letter_code
_entity_poly.pdbx_strand_id
1 'polypeptide(L)'
;EWAPDSKGFYYSAYDAPEKGVFSSQNQFQKVYYHRLGTPQSADKLIYMDAEHPLRYFSAWPSEDGKWLFVIASEGTSGMEVLYKRVSDPKFRVLLPGFDADYSPVDCKDDRLYYVTNRDASNYALMKVDLNRPGRIETVIPESERNLLEGVGTAGGSLFAYYLQDAQSRIYQYDYAGKQVREVALPAIGSVDGFDGREEDSELYYTLVNYTAPATIYKYDIASGESTLYKAPEVNFDPELFTTEQVFYTSKDGTKVPMFITHRKDLKLDGKNPCYLYAYGGFQINQTPAFRPSAMMFVEQGGICLLYTSPSPRDVEESR
;
A
#
# COMPACT_ATOMS: atom_id res chain seq x y z
N GLU A 1 -16.43 -1.69 0.95
CA GLU A 1 -16.18 -2.25 -0.39
C GLU A 1 -17.42 -2.34 -1.24
N TRP A 2 -17.35 -1.98 -2.52
CA TRP A 2 -18.47 -2.10 -3.44
C TRP A 2 -18.68 -3.56 -3.86
N ALA A 3 -19.97 -3.92 -3.99
CA ALA A 3 -20.29 -5.18 -4.64
C ALA A 3 -19.99 -5.08 -6.16
N PRO A 4 -19.50 -6.15 -6.80
CA PRO A 4 -19.11 -6.12 -8.22
C PRO A 4 -20.24 -5.69 -9.18
N ASP A 5 -21.49 -5.92 -8.78
CA ASP A 5 -22.68 -5.54 -9.58
C ASP A 5 -23.09 -4.07 -9.38
N SER A 6 -22.36 -3.30 -8.60
CA SER A 6 -22.61 -1.89 -8.26
C SER A 6 -23.99 -1.61 -7.64
N LYS A 7 -24.70 -2.64 -7.12
CA LYS A 7 -26.04 -2.48 -6.51
C LYS A 7 -26.01 -2.23 -5.03
N GLY A 8 -24.84 -2.28 -4.40
CA GLY A 8 -24.67 -2.07 -2.99
C GLY A 8 -23.21 -2.16 -2.59
N PHE A 9 -22.96 -2.10 -1.29
CA PHE A 9 -21.62 -2.15 -0.72
C PHE A 9 -21.60 -2.84 0.65
N TYR A 10 -20.43 -3.37 0.98
CA TYR A 10 -20.14 -3.91 2.31
C TYR A 10 -19.50 -2.84 3.17
N TYR A 11 -19.89 -2.78 4.44
CA TYR A 11 -19.33 -1.85 5.41
C TYR A 11 -19.31 -2.45 6.81
N SER A 12 -18.44 -1.92 7.66
CA SER A 12 -18.33 -2.33 9.05
C SER A 12 -18.93 -1.28 9.96
N ALA A 13 -19.65 -1.71 10.98
CA ALA A 13 -20.28 -0.83 11.95
C ALA A 13 -20.37 -1.46 13.34
N TYR A 14 -20.55 -0.61 14.33
CA TYR A 14 -20.90 -0.98 15.70
C TYR A 14 -22.37 -0.67 15.97
N ASP A 15 -22.95 -1.34 16.94
CA ASP A 15 -24.26 -0.96 17.46
C ASP A 15 -24.16 0.41 18.17
N ALA A 16 -25.24 1.18 18.12
CA ALA A 16 -25.32 2.43 18.85
C ALA A 16 -25.17 2.16 20.36
N PRO A 17 -24.31 2.89 21.08
CA PRO A 17 -24.12 2.68 22.50
C PRO A 17 -25.40 3.06 23.27
N GLU A 18 -25.81 2.21 24.21
CA GLU A 18 -27.00 2.46 25.05
C GLU A 18 -26.85 3.67 25.95
N LYS A 19 -25.64 3.95 26.45
CA LYS A 19 -25.30 5.09 27.32
C LYS A 19 -23.87 5.55 27.07
N GLY A 20 -23.63 6.87 27.25
CA GLY A 20 -22.27 7.41 27.29
C GLY A 20 -21.51 7.36 25.96
N VAL A 21 -22.07 7.95 24.91
CA VAL A 21 -21.52 7.95 23.53
C VAL A 21 -20.02 8.25 23.45
N PHE A 22 -19.49 9.10 24.33
CA PHE A 22 -18.08 9.48 24.35
C PHE A 22 -17.18 8.63 25.26
N SER A 23 -17.76 7.73 26.07
CA SER A 23 -17.03 6.90 27.05
C SER A 23 -17.24 5.39 26.84
N SER A 24 -18.07 5.00 25.90
CA SER A 24 -18.30 3.59 25.57
C SER A 24 -17.15 3.04 24.74
N GLN A 25 -16.66 1.86 25.10
CA GLN A 25 -15.73 1.12 24.27
C GLN A 25 -16.47 0.50 23.08
N ASN A 26 -15.93 0.65 21.88
CA ASN A 26 -16.44 -0.02 20.70
C ASN A 26 -16.18 -1.52 20.80
N GLN A 27 -17.23 -2.32 20.71
CA GLN A 27 -17.18 -3.78 20.80
C GLN A 27 -18.14 -4.41 19.80
N PHE A 28 -17.86 -5.67 19.44
CA PHE A 28 -18.70 -6.47 18.54
C PHE A 28 -18.95 -5.79 17.19
N GLN A 29 -17.86 -5.39 16.53
CA GLN A 29 -17.95 -4.88 15.17
C GLN A 29 -18.63 -5.92 14.27
N LYS A 30 -19.48 -5.44 13.37
CA LYS A 30 -20.26 -6.26 12.45
C LYS A 30 -20.02 -5.80 11.03
N VAL A 31 -20.09 -6.73 10.08
CA VAL A 31 -20.09 -6.44 8.66
C VAL A 31 -21.51 -6.50 8.14
N TYR A 32 -21.90 -5.46 7.42
CA TYR A 32 -23.22 -5.34 6.79
C TYR A 32 -23.08 -5.20 5.27
N TYR A 33 -24.15 -5.55 4.58
CA TYR A 33 -24.36 -5.23 3.18
C TYR A 33 -25.52 -4.25 3.06
N HIS A 34 -25.24 -3.08 2.49
CA HIS A 34 -26.24 -2.07 2.15
C HIS A 34 -26.59 -2.18 0.66
N ARG A 35 -27.89 -2.26 0.36
CA ARG A 35 -28.40 -2.19 -1.00
C ARG A 35 -28.78 -0.76 -1.34
N LEU A 36 -28.28 -0.23 -2.44
CA LEU A 36 -28.63 1.12 -2.88
C LEU A 36 -30.15 1.29 -3.04
N GLY A 37 -30.65 2.43 -2.58
CA GLY A 37 -32.08 2.78 -2.63
C GLY A 37 -32.93 2.15 -1.53
N THR A 38 -32.33 1.48 -0.53
CA THR A 38 -33.03 0.98 0.66
C THR A 38 -32.62 1.77 1.90
N PRO A 39 -33.46 1.82 2.96
CA PRO A 39 -33.05 2.42 4.22
C PRO A 39 -32.02 1.53 4.93
N GLN A 40 -31.12 2.14 5.72
CA GLN A 40 -30.09 1.43 6.48
C GLN A 40 -30.66 0.35 7.43
N SER A 41 -31.88 0.55 7.94
CA SER A 41 -32.58 -0.44 8.78
C SER A 41 -32.89 -1.76 8.06
N ALA A 42 -32.81 -1.79 6.74
CA ALA A 42 -32.97 -2.98 5.92
C ALA A 42 -31.65 -3.68 5.57
N ASP A 43 -30.54 -3.21 6.10
CA ASP A 43 -29.22 -3.75 5.81
C ASP A 43 -29.05 -5.17 6.33
N LYS A 44 -28.41 -5.98 5.53
CA LYS A 44 -28.22 -7.38 5.83
C LYS A 44 -26.94 -7.60 6.62
N LEU A 45 -27.05 -8.20 7.81
CA LEU A 45 -25.88 -8.68 8.57
C LEU A 45 -25.20 -9.78 7.76
N ILE A 46 -23.90 -9.60 7.50
CA ILE A 46 -23.04 -10.53 6.73
C ILE A 46 -22.17 -11.37 7.66
N TYR A 47 -21.53 -10.71 8.65
CA TYR A 47 -20.64 -11.37 9.59
C TYR A 47 -20.61 -10.66 10.93
N MET A 48 -20.46 -11.44 11.99
CA MET A 48 -20.13 -11.01 13.35
C MET A 48 -19.43 -12.14 14.09
N ASP A 49 -18.61 -11.79 15.07
CA ASP A 49 -18.03 -12.72 16.04
C ASP A 49 -18.48 -12.31 17.45
N ALA A 50 -19.25 -13.19 18.09
CA ALA A 50 -19.77 -12.96 19.44
C ALA A 50 -18.78 -13.35 20.55
N GLU A 51 -17.73 -14.09 20.23
CA GLU A 51 -16.74 -14.60 21.19
C GLU A 51 -15.58 -13.62 21.38
N HIS A 52 -15.28 -12.79 20.36
CA HIS A 52 -14.14 -11.87 20.37
C HIS A 52 -14.59 -10.41 20.15
N PRO A 53 -15.01 -9.70 21.22
CA PRO A 53 -15.65 -8.39 21.10
C PRO A 53 -14.78 -7.28 20.55
N LEU A 54 -13.44 -7.43 20.59
CA LEU A 54 -12.49 -6.39 20.19
C LEU A 54 -11.93 -6.57 18.78
N ARG A 55 -12.35 -7.61 18.06
CA ARG A 55 -11.93 -7.82 16.67
C ARG A 55 -12.54 -6.79 15.73
N TYR A 56 -11.72 -6.41 14.75
CA TYR A 56 -12.13 -5.58 13.62
C TYR A 56 -12.35 -6.48 12.40
N PHE A 57 -13.33 -6.12 11.58
CA PHE A 57 -13.68 -6.88 10.39
C PHE A 57 -13.82 -5.95 9.20
N SER A 58 -13.32 -6.37 8.05
CA SER A 58 -13.64 -5.79 6.75
C SER A 58 -14.09 -6.89 5.79
N ALA A 59 -14.92 -6.55 4.81
CA ALA A 59 -15.34 -7.49 3.79
C ALA A 59 -14.75 -7.11 2.44
N TRP A 60 -14.37 -8.11 1.66
CA TRP A 60 -13.82 -7.96 0.32
C TRP A 60 -14.45 -9.00 -0.61
N PRO A 61 -15.28 -8.61 -1.60
CA PRO A 61 -15.82 -9.50 -2.61
C PRO A 61 -14.83 -9.71 -3.75
N SER A 62 -14.80 -10.93 -4.33
CA SER A 62 -14.08 -11.15 -5.60
C SER A 62 -14.70 -10.35 -6.74
N GLU A 63 -13.92 -9.92 -7.74
CA GLU A 63 -14.39 -9.14 -8.89
C GLU A 63 -15.48 -9.89 -9.67
N ASP A 64 -15.38 -11.21 -9.80
CA ASP A 64 -16.38 -12.06 -10.44
C ASP A 64 -17.65 -12.31 -9.61
N GLY A 65 -17.68 -11.81 -8.37
CA GLY A 65 -18.82 -11.91 -7.44
C GLY A 65 -19.10 -13.31 -6.91
N LYS A 66 -18.21 -14.29 -7.09
CA LYS A 66 -18.43 -15.68 -6.62
C LYS A 66 -18.04 -15.86 -5.16
N TRP A 67 -17.01 -15.15 -4.70
CA TRP A 67 -16.44 -15.29 -3.39
C TRP A 67 -16.61 -14.02 -2.55
N LEU A 68 -16.76 -14.21 -1.27
CA LEU A 68 -16.75 -13.15 -0.27
C LEU A 68 -15.76 -13.52 0.83
N PHE A 69 -14.86 -12.60 1.11
CA PHE A 69 -13.86 -12.70 2.15
C PHE A 69 -14.20 -11.76 3.31
N VAL A 70 -13.83 -12.17 4.51
CA VAL A 70 -13.80 -11.30 5.70
C VAL A 70 -12.39 -11.35 6.25
N ILE A 71 -11.80 -10.18 6.40
CA ILE A 71 -10.49 -10.00 7.02
C ILE A 71 -10.74 -9.59 8.46
N ALA A 72 -10.21 -10.37 9.41
CA ALA A 72 -10.28 -10.09 10.83
C ALA A 72 -8.91 -9.63 11.35
N SER A 73 -8.89 -8.65 12.26
CA SER A 73 -7.68 -8.19 12.95
C SER A 73 -7.96 -7.92 14.42
N GLU A 74 -6.94 -8.08 15.28
CA GLU A 74 -7.01 -7.82 16.73
C GLU A 74 -6.19 -6.60 17.14
N GLY A 75 -5.34 -6.09 16.25
CA GLY A 75 -4.43 -4.99 16.51
C GLY A 75 -4.01 -4.29 15.24
N THR A 76 -2.81 -3.72 15.25
CA THR A 76 -2.22 -3.00 14.11
C THR A 76 -1.49 -3.92 13.14
N SER A 77 -1.25 -5.16 13.52
CA SER A 77 -0.59 -6.19 12.71
C SER A 77 -1.23 -7.54 13.00
N GLY A 78 -1.08 -8.46 12.06
CA GLY A 78 -1.67 -9.79 12.13
C GLY A 78 -3.14 -9.80 11.70
N MET A 79 -3.47 -10.69 10.77
CA MET A 79 -4.81 -10.82 10.19
C MET A 79 -5.18 -12.28 10.03
N GLU A 80 -6.47 -12.59 10.18
CA GLU A 80 -7.08 -13.85 9.78
C GLU A 80 -7.99 -13.62 8.59
N VAL A 81 -7.99 -14.51 7.61
CA VAL A 81 -8.87 -14.41 6.44
C VAL A 81 -9.89 -15.53 6.46
N LEU A 82 -11.16 -15.13 6.50
CA LEU A 82 -12.30 -16.01 6.34
C LEU A 82 -12.87 -15.89 4.93
N TYR A 83 -13.49 -16.94 4.43
CA TYR A 83 -14.04 -16.94 3.07
C TYR A 83 -15.30 -17.80 2.97
N LYS A 84 -16.10 -17.52 1.95
CA LYS A 84 -17.20 -18.35 1.51
C LYS A 84 -17.54 -18.10 0.05
N ARG A 85 -18.20 -19.05 -0.62
CA ARG A 85 -18.97 -18.68 -1.81
C ARG A 85 -20.12 -17.78 -1.40
N VAL A 86 -20.48 -16.81 -2.24
CA VAL A 86 -21.61 -15.91 -1.95
C VAL A 86 -22.91 -16.70 -1.69
N SER A 87 -23.07 -17.86 -2.37
CA SER A 87 -24.20 -18.78 -2.17
C SER A 87 -24.17 -19.55 -0.85
N ASP A 88 -23.00 -19.68 -0.19
CA ASP A 88 -22.85 -20.48 1.01
C ASP A 88 -23.40 -19.74 2.23
N PRO A 89 -23.98 -20.48 3.21
CA PRO A 89 -24.55 -19.84 4.40
C PRO A 89 -23.50 -19.40 5.42
N LYS A 90 -22.30 -20.01 5.44
CA LYS A 90 -21.31 -19.83 6.51
C LYS A 90 -19.92 -19.56 5.95
N PHE A 91 -19.20 -18.70 6.67
CA PHE A 91 -17.76 -18.51 6.46
C PHE A 91 -16.96 -19.69 7.02
N ARG A 92 -15.79 -19.93 6.42
CA ARG A 92 -14.75 -20.86 6.86
C ARG A 92 -13.46 -20.07 6.98
N VAL A 93 -12.58 -20.47 7.88
CA VAL A 93 -11.24 -19.91 7.98
C VAL A 93 -10.41 -20.40 6.79
N LEU A 94 -9.77 -19.47 6.08
CA LEU A 94 -8.86 -19.76 4.97
C LEU A 94 -7.41 -19.65 5.40
N LEU A 95 -7.03 -18.51 5.98
CA LEU A 95 -5.69 -18.21 6.47
C LEU A 95 -5.82 -17.90 7.98
N PRO A 96 -5.44 -18.84 8.86
CA PRO A 96 -5.71 -18.71 10.28
C PRO A 96 -4.62 -17.92 11.02
N GLY A 97 -5.04 -17.32 12.15
CA GLY A 97 -4.15 -16.73 13.14
C GLY A 97 -3.87 -15.24 12.89
N PHE A 98 -3.24 -14.62 13.91
CA PHE A 98 -2.93 -13.17 13.93
C PHE A 98 -1.42 -12.92 14.09
N ASP A 99 -0.60 -13.93 13.80
CA ASP A 99 0.86 -13.89 13.89
C ASP A 99 1.54 -13.46 12.57
N ALA A 100 0.76 -13.26 11.52
CA ALA A 100 1.20 -12.73 10.23
C ALA A 100 0.12 -11.87 9.59
N ASP A 101 0.54 -11.02 8.66
CA ASP A 101 -0.35 -10.24 7.82
C ASP A 101 -0.77 -11.04 6.59
N TYR A 102 -2.03 -10.90 6.20
CA TYR A 102 -2.59 -11.48 4.98
C TYR A 102 -3.46 -10.42 4.29
N SER A 103 -2.91 -9.79 3.26
CA SER A 103 -3.59 -8.76 2.50
C SER A 103 -4.06 -9.33 1.16
N PRO A 104 -5.38 -9.57 0.97
CA PRO A 104 -5.93 -9.99 -0.31
C PRO A 104 -5.59 -9.00 -1.42
N VAL A 105 -5.23 -9.53 -2.59
CA VAL A 105 -4.88 -8.76 -3.79
C VAL A 105 -5.90 -9.02 -4.90
N ASP A 106 -6.16 -10.28 -5.20
CA ASP A 106 -7.09 -10.67 -6.25
C ASP A 106 -7.64 -12.08 -6.02
N CYS A 107 -8.79 -12.37 -6.61
CA CYS A 107 -9.35 -13.72 -6.63
C CYS A 107 -9.66 -14.12 -8.08
N LYS A 108 -8.75 -14.86 -8.69
CA LYS A 108 -8.80 -15.27 -10.08
C LYS A 108 -8.83 -16.81 -10.20
N ASP A 109 -9.72 -17.36 -11.02
CA ASP A 109 -9.85 -18.79 -11.26
C ASP A 109 -9.98 -19.63 -9.96
N ASP A 110 -10.83 -19.18 -9.04
CA ASP A 110 -11.00 -19.76 -7.71
C ASP A 110 -9.68 -19.82 -6.89
N ARG A 111 -8.74 -18.90 -7.12
CA ARG A 111 -7.51 -18.75 -6.33
C ARG A 111 -7.44 -17.35 -5.74
N LEU A 112 -7.25 -17.28 -4.43
CA LEU A 112 -6.94 -16.03 -3.75
C LEU A 112 -5.44 -15.76 -3.86
N TYR A 113 -5.08 -14.60 -4.41
CA TYR A 113 -3.73 -14.02 -4.36
C TYR A 113 -3.67 -13.06 -3.18
N TYR A 114 -2.62 -13.15 -2.38
CA TYR A 114 -2.48 -12.32 -1.19
C TYR A 114 -1.00 -12.04 -0.86
N VAL A 115 -0.73 -10.86 -0.36
CA VAL A 115 0.59 -10.49 0.19
C VAL A 115 0.66 -10.90 1.64
N THR A 116 1.80 -11.44 2.08
CA THR A 116 2.00 -11.90 3.45
C THR A 116 3.45 -11.77 3.89
N ASN A 117 3.65 -11.54 5.19
CA ASN A 117 4.95 -11.61 5.86
C ASN A 117 5.18 -12.95 6.58
N ARG A 118 4.29 -13.93 6.41
CA ARG A 118 4.49 -15.28 6.96
C ARG A 118 5.69 -15.94 6.28
N ASP A 119 6.73 -16.23 7.07
CA ASP A 119 8.02 -16.77 6.61
C ASP A 119 8.70 -15.91 5.52
N ALA A 120 8.38 -14.60 5.46
CA ALA A 120 8.86 -13.64 4.47
C ALA A 120 8.88 -12.22 5.08
N SER A 121 9.93 -11.86 5.80
CA SER A 121 10.03 -10.57 6.53
C SER A 121 9.84 -9.34 5.65
N ASN A 122 10.25 -9.42 4.38
CA ASN A 122 10.07 -8.37 3.37
C ASN A 122 8.83 -8.61 2.49
N TYR A 123 7.90 -9.44 2.95
CA TYR A 123 6.68 -9.87 2.28
C TYR A 123 6.91 -10.64 0.96
N ALA A 124 5.95 -11.48 0.65
CA ALA A 124 5.86 -12.26 -0.58
C ALA A 124 4.42 -12.26 -1.09
N LEU A 125 4.22 -12.48 -2.39
CA LEU A 125 2.90 -12.75 -2.96
C LEU A 125 2.70 -14.25 -3.06
N MET A 126 1.64 -14.72 -2.40
CA MET A 126 1.22 -16.12 -2.37
C MET A 126 -0.13 -16.28 -3.05
N LYS A 127 -0.47 -17.52 -3.42
CA LYS A 127 -1.83 -17.87 -3.84
C LYS A 127 -2.30 -19.15 -3.15
N VAL A 128 -3.61 -19.22 -2.91
CA VAL A 128 -4.27 -20.40 -2.34
C VAL A 128 -5.47 -20.81 -3.18
N ASP A 129 -5.60 -22.10 -3.46
CA ASP A 129 -6.75 -22.68 -4.17
C ASP A 129 -7.95 -22.76 -3.20
N LEU A 130 -9.02 -22.01 -3.48
CA LEU A 130 -10.22 -21.94 -2.63
C LEU A 130 -11.05 -23.23 -2.60
N ASN A 131 -10.87 -24.08 -3.58
CA ASN A 131 -11.45 -25.43 -3.61
C ASN A 131 -10.58 -26.46 -2.86
N ARG A 132 -9.28 -26.13 -2.63
CA ARG A 132 -8.29 -26.94 -1.92
C ARG A 132 -7.41 -26.06 -1.03
N PRO A 133 -7.94 -25.52 0.07
CA PRO A 133 -7.29 -24.45 0.84
C PRO A 133 -5.94 -24.84 1.48
N GLY A 134 -5.61 -26.12 1.56
CA GLY A 134 -4.28 -26.58 1.99
C GLY A 134 -3.17 -26.44 0.92
N ARG A 135 -3.51 -26.06 -0.32
CA ARG A 135 -2.55 -25.87 -1.40
C ARG A 135 -2.20 -24.41 -1.56
N ILE A 136 -1.10 -24.01 -0.92
CA ILE A 136 -0.55 -22.66 -1.01
C ILE A 136 0.70 -22.71 -1.90
N GLU A 137 0.83 -21.74 -2.80
CA GLU A 137 1.95 -21.63 -3.74
C GLU A 137 2.51 -20.20 -3.72
N THR A 138 3.83 -20.07 -3.83
CA THR A 138 4.50 -18.78 -4.00
C THR A 138 4.33 -18.30 -5.44
N VAL A 139 3.92 -17.04 -5.61
CA VAL A 139 3.82 -16.36 -6.91
C VAL A 139 5.02 -15.42 -7.10
N ILE A 140 5.24 -14.52 -6.16
CA ILE A 140 6.42 -13.65 -6.14
C ILE A 140 7.13 -13.90 -4.80
N PRO A 141 8.35 -14.47 -4.82
CA PRO A 141 9.10 -14.75 -3.59
C PRO A 141 9.56 -13.46 -2.90
N GLU A 142 9.86 -13.58 -1.61
CA GLU A 142 10.48 -12.52 -0.84
C GLU A 142 11.77 -12.03 -1.52
N SER A 143 11.96 -10.72 -1.51
CA SER A 143 13.25 -10.10 -1.87
C SER A 143 14.13 -9.95 -0.64
N GLU A 144 15.40 -10.31 -0.72
CA GLU A 144 16.35 -10.16 0.38
C GLU A 144 16.59 -8.69 0.79
N ARG A 145 16.32 -7.73 -0.09
CA ARG A 145 16.68 -6.31 0.09
C ARG A 145 15.53 -5.34 0.01
N ASN A 146 14.48 -5.71 -0.70
CA ASN A 146 13.40 -4.79 -1.05
C ASN A 146 12.13 -5.22 -0.34
N LEU A 147 11.49 -4.28 0.35
CA LEU A 147 10.20 -4.49 0.98
C LEU A 147 9.10 -4.49 -0.09
N LEU A 148 8.33 -5.57 -0.20
CA LEU A 148 7.12 -5.61 -1.01
C LEU A 148 6.00 -4.91 -0.24
N GLU A 149 5.72 -3.65 -0.59
CA GLU A 149 4.70 -2.84 0.10
C GLU A 149 3.28 -3.23 -0.29
N GLY A 150 3.11 -3.80 -1.49
CA GLY A 150 1.81 -4.22 -1.99
C GLY A 150 1.86 -4.72 -3.43
N VAL A 151 0.73 -5.20 -3.90
CA VAL A 151 0.55 -5.63 -5.29
C VAL A 151 -0.81 -5.12 -5.76
N GLY A 152 -0.83 -4.35 -6.83
CA GLY A 152 -2.04 -3.96 -7.55
C GLY A 152 -2.29 -4.85 -8.76
N THR A 153 -3.49 -4.75 -9.33
CA THR A 153 -3.90 -5.54 -10.50
C THR A 153 -4.57 -4.68 -11.57
N ALA A 154 -4.22 -4.87 -12.82
CA ALA A 154 -4.91 -4.28 -13.95
C ALA A 154 -4.55 -5.03 -15.25
N GLY A 155 -5.47 -5.10 -16.20
CA GLY A 155 -5.23 -5.64 -17.54
C GLY A 155 -4.68 -7.05 -17.55
N GLY A 156 -5.08 -7.89 -16.60
CA GLY A 156 -4.58 -9.26 -16.47
C GLY A 156 -3.12 -9.34 -16.01
N SER A 157 -2.58 -8.29 -15.42
CA SER A 157 -1.22 -8.19 -14.88
C SER A 157 -1.23 -7.89 -13.39
N LEU A 158 -0.14 -8.26 -12.71
CA LEU A 158 0.17 -7.89 -11.34
C LEU A 158 1.23 -6.79 -11.34
N PHE A 159 1.07 -5.77 -10.50
CA PHE A 159 2.03 -4.68 -10.33
C PHE A 159 2.56 -4.69 -8.91
N ALA A 160 3.77 -5.20 -8.71
CA ALA A 160 4.40 -5.28 -7.40
C ALA A 160 5.10 -3.97 -7.05
N TYR A 161 4.74 -3.39 -5.92
CA TYR A 161 5.33 -2.18 -5.36
C TYR A 161 6.44 -2.55 -4.42
N TYR A 162 7.63 -2.13 -4.71
CA TYR A 162 8.76 -2.31 -3.82
C TYR A 162 9.27 -0.98 -3.30
N LEU A 163 9.53 -0.94 -1.99
CA LEU A 163 10.39 0.07 -1.41
C LEU A 163 11.83 -0.40 -1.52
N GLN A 164 12.61 0.29 -2.35
CA GLN A 164 14.03 0.04 -2.54
C GLN A 164 14.82 1.31 -2.23
N ASP A 165 15.69 1.26 -1.21
CA ASP A 165 16.50 2.42 -0.82
C ASP A 165 15.66 3.70 -0.61
N ALA A 166 14.51 3.56 0.06
CA ALA A 166 13.54 4.63 0.35
C ALA A 166 12.88 5.28 -0.90
N GLN A 167 12.79 4.60 -2.02
CA GLN A 167 12.06 5.03 -3.21
C GLN A 167 11.22 3.90 -3.78
N SER A 168 10.15 4.24 -4.48
CA SER A 168 9.29 3.25 -5.11
C SER A 168 9.93 2.65 -6.38
N ARG A 169 9.80 1.33 -6.52
CA ARG A 169 10.07 0.57 -7.73
C ARG A 169 8.87 -0.30 -8.04
N ILE A 170 8.43 -0.27 -9.28
CA ILE A 170 7.25 -1.02 -9.72
C ILE A 170 7.67 -2.06 -10.75
N TYR A 171 7.22 -3.30 -10.53
CA TYR A 171 7.48 -4.39 -11.47
C TYR A 171 6.16 -5.01 -11.92
N GLN A 172 6.00 -5.16 -13.22
CA GLN A 172 4.88 -5.86 -13.84
C GLN A 172 5.18 -7.34 -13.93
N TYR A 173 4.22 -8.17 -13.45
CA TYR A 173 4.29 -9.63 -13.51
C TYR A 173 3.04 -10.19 -14.19
N ASP A 174 3.15 -11.42 -14.71
CA ASP A 174 1.98 -12.24 -15.00
C ASP A 174 1.50 -13.00 -13.76
N TYR A 175 0.31 -13.61 -13.83
CA TYR A 175 -0.27 -14.39 -12.73
C TYR A 175 0.46 -15.73 -12.45
N ALA A 176 1.42 -16.12 -13.29
CA ALA A 176 2.34 -17.22 -13.01
C ALA A 176 3.56 -16.80 -12.18
N GLY A 177 3.73 -15.48 -11.93
CA GLY A 177 4.85 -14.92 -11.18
C GLY A 177 6.07 -14.63 -12.03
N LYS A 178 5.93 -14.65 -13.36
CA LYS A 178 7.02 -14.27 -14.26
C LYS A 178 7.04 -12.74 -14.39
N GLN A 179 8.17 -12.13 -14.07
CA GLN A 179 8.39 -10.71 -14.31
C GLN A 179 8.37 -10.40 -15.81
N VAL A 180 7.48 -9.48 -16.18
CA VAL A 180 7.36 -8.97 -17.56
C VAL A 180 8.35 -7.84 -17.80
N ARG A 181 8.38 -6.86 -16.87
CA ARG A 181 9.27 -5.68 -16.94
C ARG A 181 9.36 -4.96 -15.60
N GLU A 182 10.37 -4.12 -15.45
CA GLU A 182 10.35 -3.00 -14.52
C GLU A 182 9.63 -1.82 -15.19
N VAL A 183 8.76 -1.13 -14.46
CA VAL A 183 8.09 0.07 -14.97
C VAL A 183 9.08 1.24 -14.93
N ALA A 184 9.33 1.85 -16.10
CA ALA A 184 10.16 3.03 -16.19
C ALA A 184 9.41 4.25 -15.62
N LEU A 185 9.72 4.62 -14.39
CA LEU A 185 9.15 5.80 -13.76
C LEU A 185 9.83 7.08 -14.28
N PRO A 186 9.09 8.20 -14.48
CA PRO A 186 9.65 9.45 -15.01
C PRO A 186 10.74 10.08 -14.14
N ALA A 187 10.70 9.83 -12.83
CA ALA A 187 11.67 10.36 -11.87
C ALA A 187 11.75 9.48 -10.61
N ILE A 188 12.79 9.69 -9.80
CA ILE A 188 12.84 9.16 -8.42
C ILE A 188 11.67 9.75 -7.64
N GLY A 189 10.89 8.89 -6.98
CA GLY A 189 9.71 9.35 -6.26
C GLY A 189 9.00 8.23 -5.50
N SER A 190 7.90 8.61 -4.89
CA SER A 190 6.90 7.71 -4.33
C SER A 190 5.75 7.57 -5.32
N VAL A 191 5.29 6.35 -5.51
CA VAL A 191 4.27 5.99 -6.51
C VAL A 191 3.11 5.29 -5.85
N ASP A 192 1.89 5.57 -6.35
CA ASP A 192 0.65 4.92 -5.94
C ASP A 192 -0.33 4.85 -7.12
N GLY A 193 -1.23 3.84 -7.15
CA GLY A 193 -2.34 3.78 -8.11
C GLY A 193 -2.16 2.84 -9.31
N PHE A 194 -1.27 1.85 -9.26
CA PHE A 194 -1.21 0.79 -10.27
C PHE A 194 -2.32 -0.25 -10.08
N ASP A 195 -3.56 0.21 -10.05
CA ASP A 195 -4.76 -0.60 -9.88
C ASP A 195 -5.79 -0.32 -10.98
N GLY A 196 -6.56 -1.34 -11.34
CA GLY A 196 -7.62 -1.28 -12.34
C GLY A 196 -8.35 -2.60 -12.43
N ARG A 197 -9.15 -2.77 -13.47
CA ARG A 197 -9.91 -3.98 -13.74
C ARG A 197 -9.14 -4.92 -14.66
N GLU A 198 -9.58 -6.18 -14.72
CA GLU A 198 -8.96 -7.18 -15.58
C GLU A 198 -9.02 -6.81 -17.07
N GLU A 199 -10.10 -6.14 -17.52
CA GLU A 199 -10.30 -5.72 -18.91
C GLU A 199 -9.60 -4.40 -19.29
N ASP A 200 -9.00 -3.67 -18.33
CA ASP A 200 -8.38 -2.39 -18.62
C ASP A 200 -7.11 -2.56 -19.46
N SER A 201 -6.95 -1.74 -20.48
CA SER A 201 -5.72 -1.67 -21.29
C SER A 201 -4.74 -0.60 -20.81
N GLU A 202 -5.21 0.33 -19.97
CA GLU A 202 -4.45 1.42 -19.38
C GLU A 202 -4.84 1.61 -17.92
N LEU A 203 -3.93 2.15 -17.13
CA LEU A 203 -4.17 2.55 -15.76
C LEU A 203 -3.57 3.93 -15.49
N TYR A 204 -3.92 4.50 -14.34
CA TYR A 204 -3.41 5.79 -13.89
C TYR A 204 -2.67 5.61 -12.58
N TYR A 205 -1.51 6.26 -12.48
CA TYR A 205 -0.75 6.27 -11.25
C TYR A 205 -0.29 7.69 -10.89
N THR A 206 -0.06 7.90 -9.63
CA THR A 206 0.46 9.15 -9.10
C THR A 206 1.94 8.99 -8.76
N LEU A 207 2.76 9.95 -9.18
CA LEU A 207 4.15 10.07 -8.75
C LEU A 207 4.34 11.39 -8.03
N VAL A 208 4.96 11.36 -6.86
CA VAL A 208 5.36 12.54 -6.08
C VAL A 208 6.83 12.45 -5.76
N ASN A 209 7.52 13.59 -5.80
CA ASN A 209 8.92 13.68 -5.40
C ASN A 209 9.19 14.98 -4.63
N TYR A 210 10.45 15.25 -4.34
CA TYR A 210 10.82 16.42 -3.53
C TYR A 210 10.63 17.75 -4.26
N THR A 211 10.70 17.77 -5.60
CA THR A 211 10.64 18.97 -6.44
C THR A 211 9.33 19.12 -7.22
N ALA A 212 8.48 18.10 -7.21
CA ALA A 212 7.20 18.12 -7.90
C ALA A 212 6.08 17.54 -7.03
N PRO A 213 4.93 18.20 -6.91
CA PRO A 213 3.77 17.66 -6.23
C PRO A 213 3.22 16.44 -6.97
N ALA A 214 2.23 15.77 -6.35
CA ALA A 214 1.59 14.58 -6.91
C ALA A 214 1.10 14.84 -8.35
N THR A 215 1.72 14.16 -9.28
CA THR A 215 1.47 14.25 -10.72
C THR A 215 0.91 12.94 -11.23
N ILE A 216 -0.15 13.00 -12.02
CA ILE A 216 -0.85 11.82 -12.53
C ILE A 216 -0.29 11.47 -13.91
N TYR A 217 0.10 10.22 -14.05
CA TYR A 217 0.53 9.61 -15.30
C TYR A 217 -0.46 8.55 -15.73
N LYS A 218 -0.59 8.39 -17.04
CA LYS A 218 -1.28 7.27 -17.66
C LYS A 218 -0.24 6.26 -18.11
N TYR A 219 -0.48 5.00 -17.79
CA TYR A 219 0.38 3.87 -18.16
C TYR A 219 -0.37 2.93 -19.11
N ASP A 220 0.20 2.65 -20.26
CA ASP A 220 -0.27 1.62 -21.18
C ASP A 220 0.30 0.26 -20.77
N ILE A 221 -0.59 -0.67 -20.43
CA ILE A 221 -0.21 -1.95 -19.82
C ILE A 221 0.55 -2.85 -20.81
N ALA A 222 0.21 -2.79 -22.08
CA ALA A 222 0.83 -3.63 -23.11
C ALA A 222 2.21 -3.14 -23.51
N SER A 223 2.36 -1.86 -23.80
CA SER A 223 3.65 -1.27 -24.20
C SER A 223 4.57 -1.00 -23.02
N GLY A 224 4.02 -0.66 -21.84
CA GLY A 224 4.78 -0.22 -20.68
C GLY A 224 5.16 1.26 -20.73
N GLU A 225 4.53 2.04 -21.61
CA GLU A 225 4.77 3.48 -21.73
C GLU A 225 3.97 4.28 -20.71
N SER A 226 4.65 5.24 -20.06
CA SER A 226 4.02 6.23 -19.19
C SER A 226 3.95 7.57 -19.90
N THR A 227 2.78 8.19 -19.89
CA THR A 227 2.57 9.55 -20.42
C THR A 227 1.98 10.45 -19.36
N LEU A 228 2.42 11.72 -19.33
CA LEU A 228 1.83 12.71 -18.42
C LEU A 228 0.34 12.88 -18.73
N TYR A 229 -0.50 12.66 -17.71
CA TYR A 229 -1.93 12.88 -17.82
C TYR A 229 -2.33 14.23 -17.22
N LYS A 230 -1.93 14.51 -15.98
CA LYS A 230 -2.26 15.76 -15.30
C LYS A 230 -1.21 16.11 -14.24
N ALA A 231 -0.72 17.33 -14.28
CA ALA A 231 0.12 17.92 -13.24
C ALA A 231 -0.59 19.12 -12.59
N PRO A 232 -0.43 19.34 -11.29
CA PRO A 232 -0.90 20.57 -10.66
C PRO A 232 -0.06 21.76 -11.12
N GLU A 233 -0.69 22.94 -11.20
CA GLU A 233 0.01 24.18 -11.41
C GLU A 233 0.80 24.58 -10.15
N VAL A 234 2.07 24.91 -10.32
CA VAL A 234 2.95 25.38 -9.25
C VAL A 234 3.58 26.72 -9.65
N ASN A 235 3.78 27.61 -8.68
CA ASN A 235 4.35 28.94 -8.93
C ASN A 235 5.90 28.95 -8.91
N PHE A 236 6.52 27.85 -9.32
CA PHE A 236 7.98 27.74 -9.49
C PHE A 236 8.27 26.77 -10.63
N ASP A 237 9.48 26.81 -11.17
CA ASP A 237 9.93 25.91 -12.23
C ASP A 237 10.66 24.71 -11.62
N PRO A 238 10.07 23.48 -11.61
CA PRO A 238 10.70 22.29 -11.08
C PRO A 238 12.04 21.93 -11.77
N GLU A 239 12.21 22.34 -13.04
CA GLU A 239 13.42 22.07 -13.82
C GLU A 239 14.67 22.80 -13.31
N LEU A 240 14.50 23.82 -12.46
CA LEU A 240 15.62 24.53 -11.82
C LEU A 240 16.25 23.72 -10.67
N PHE A 241 15.61 22.65 -10.23
CA PHE A 241 16.03 21.88 -9.07
C PHE A 241 16.49 20.48 -9.46
N THR A 242 17.27 19.87 -8.59
CA THR A 242 17.69 18.47 -8.70
C THR A 242 17.55 17.78 -7.35
N THR A 243 17.28 16.48 -7.40
CA THR A 243 17.37 15.60 -6.23
C THR A 243 18.31 14.46 -6.59
N GLU A 244 19.31 14.23 -5.77
CA GLU A 244 20.25 13.13 -5.87
C GLU A 244 20.12 12.20 -4.70
N GLN A 245 20.19 10.90 -4.94
CA GLN A 245 20.31 9.91 -3.88
C GLN A 245 21.78 9.58 -3.64
N VAL A 246 22.22 9.73 -2.41
CA VAL A 246 23.55 9.36 -1.96
C VAL A 246 23.46 8.37 -0.80
N PHE A 247 24.57 7.67 -0.52
CA PHE A 247 24.66 6.77 0.62
C PHE A 247 25.79 7.21 1.54
N TYR A 248 25.47 7.35 2.83
CA TYR A 248 26.50 7.51 3.85
C TYR A 248 26.62 6.23 4.69
N THR A 249 27.73 6.11 5.42
CA THR A 249 27.96 4.95 6.28
C THR A 249 27.69 5.36 7.71
N SER A 250 26.75 4.69 8.37
CA SER A 250 26.44 4.82 9.78
C SER A 250 27.59 4.29 10.66
N LYS A 251 27.56 4.58 11.98
CA LYS A 251 28.59 4.15 12.93
C LYS A 251 28.75 2.63 13.03
N ASP A 252 27.68 1.89 12.76
CA ASP A 252 27.64 0.42 12.73
C ASP A 252 28.05 -0.18 11.37
N GLY A 253 28.39 0.65 10.40
CA GLY A 253 28.77 0.23 9.04
C GLY A 253 27.61 0.15 8.04
N THR A 254 26.36 0.36 8.49
CA THR A 254 25.17 0.32 7.62
C THR A 254 25.20 1.44 6.57
N LYS A 255 24.89 1.10 5.33
CA LYS A 255 24.71 2.07 4.23
C LYS A 255 23.31 2.65 4.31
N VAL A 256 23.21 3.94 4.55
CA VAL A 256 21.94 4.66 4.73
C VAL A 256 21.69 5.55 3.51
N PRO A 257 20.55 5.40 2.81
CA PRO A 257 20.19 6.27 1.71
C PRO A 257 19.81 7.66 2.24
N MET A 258 20.26 8.69 1.53
CA MET A 258 19.93 10.09 1.80
C MET A 258 19.63 10.80 0.49
N PHE A 259 18.60 11.63 0.48
CA PHE A 259 18.25 12.46 -0.67
C PHE A 259 18.74 13.89 -0.44
N ILE A 260 19.42 14.44 -1.42
CA ILE A 260 19.93 15.80 -1.43
C ILE A 260 19.19 16.59 -2.50
N THR A 261 18.42 17.60 -2.10
CA THR A 261 17.67 18.47 -3.03
C THR A 261 18.21 19.88 -2.97
N HIS A 262 18.54 20.44 -4.14
CA HIS A 262 19.06 21.80 -4.27
C HIS A 262 18.79 22.37 -5.67
N ARG A 263 19.05 23.66 -5.87
CA ARG A 263 19.05 24.29 -7.20
C ARG A 263 20.22 23.76 -8.04
N LYS A 264 19.99 23.52 -9.33
CA LYS A 264 21.05 23.04 -10.27
C LYS A 264 22.20 24.04 -10.43
N ASP A 265 21.92 25.32 -10.31
CA ASP A 265 22.92 26.40 -10.45
C ASP A 265 23.66 26.74 -9.14
N LEU A 266 23.35 26.02 -8.03
CA LEU A 266 23.95 26.27 -6.74
C LEU A 266 25.40 25.76 -6.69
N LYS A 267 26.31 26.60 -6.25
CA LYS A 267 27.68 26.21 -5.96
C LYS A 267 27.76 25.53 -4.60
N LEU A 268 28.10 24.25 -4.61
CA LEU A 268 28.27 23.45 -3.38
C LEU A 268 29.70 23.68 -2.81
N ASP A 269 29.87 24.74 -2.00
CA ASP A 269 31.16 25.14 -1.44
C ASP A 269 31.26 24.94 0.10
N GLY A 270 30.27 24.26 0.67
CA GLY A 270 30.20 23.99 2.10
C GLY A 270 29.69 25.15 2.97
N LYS A 271 29.24 26.25 2.35
CA LYS A 271 28.70 27.43 3.06
C LYS A 271 27.19 27.61 2.89
N ASN A 272 26.56 26.76 2.08
CA ASN A 272 25.13 26.81 1.84
C ASN A 272 24.35 26.48 3.11
N PRO A 273 23.28 27.20 3.43
CA PRO A 273 22.36 26.81 4.48
C PRO A 273 21.81 25.40 4.20
N CYS A 274 21.77 24.56 5.25
CA CYS A 274 21.34 23.18 5.09
C CYS A 274 20.19 22.87 6.06
N TYR A 275 19.09 22.31 5.53
CA TYR A 275 17.99 21.77 6.30
C TYR A 275 18.11 20.23 6.31
N LEU A 276 18.52 19.69 7.45
CA LEU A 276 18.64 18.25 7.66
C LEU A 276 17.40 17.74 8.39
N TYR A 277 16.70 16.80 7.76
CA TYR A 277 15.54 16.13 8.37
C TYR A 277 15.70 14.63 8.35
N ALA A 278 15.42 14.01 9.47
CA ALA A 278 15.38 12.56 9.61
C ALA A 278 14.20 12.15 10.49
N TYR A 279 13.68 10.99 10.23
CA TYR A 279 12.72 10.32 11.09
C TYR A 279 12.95 8.82 10.97
N GLY A 280 12.89 8.10 12.09
CA GLY A 280 13.15 6.66 12.12
C GLY A 280 12.32 5.94 13.18
N GLY A 281 11.24 6.58 13.71
CA GLY A 281 10.34 5.97 14.67
C GLY A 281 9.29 5.08 14.01
N PHE A 282 8.86 4.03 14.71
CA PHE A 282 7.73 3.17 14.33
C PHE A 282 7.85 2.56 12.93
N GLN A 283 9.05 2.27 12.45
CA GLN A 283 9.33 1.75 11.10
C GLN A 283 8.86 2.67 9.95
N ILE A 284 8.64 3.97 10.24
CA ILE A 284 8.19 4.93 9.21
C ILE A 284 9.39 5.37 8.38
N ASN A 285 9.38 5.03 7.11
CA ASN A 285 10.38 5.46 6.13
C ASN A 285 10.13 6.90 5.68
N GLN A 286 11.23 7.67 5.50
CA GLN A 286 11.17 8.97 4.86
C GLN A 286 11.32 8.80 3.35
N THR A 287 10.19 8.60 2.67
CA THR A 287 10.11 8.46 1.23
C THR A 287 9.95 9.82 0.55
N PRO A 288 10.24 9.93 -0.76
CA PRO A 288 10.05 11.18 -1.50
C PRO A 288 8.64 11.74 -1.37
N ALA A 289 8.56 12.99 -0.93
CA ALA A 289 7.31 13.73 -0.76
C ALA A 289 7.51 15.21 -1.06
N PHE A 290 6.55 15.83 -1.71
CA PHE A 290 6.57 17.27 -1.97
C PHE A 290 6.22 18.06 -0.71
N ARG A 291 7.13 18.95 -0.30
CA ARG A 291 6.94 19.83 0.86
C ARG A 291 7.15 21.29 0.44
N PRO A 292 6.10 22.09 0.31
CA PRO A 292 6.22 23.50 -0.12
C PRO A 292 7.20 24.29 0.72
N SER A 293 7.23 24.08 2.04
CA SER A 293 8.16 24.77 2.95
C SER A 293 9.63 24.43 2.67
N ALA A 294 9.94 23.18 2.32
CA ALA A 294 11.29 22.78 1.94
C ALA A 294 11.67 23.41 0.59
N MET A 295 10.74 23.46 -0.36
CA MET A 295 10.98 24.08 -1.66
C MET A 295 11.23 25.58 -1.56
N MET A 296 10.50 26.31 -0.72
CA MET A 296 10.79 27.72 -0.43
C MET A 296 12.21 27.94 0.09
N PHE A 297 12.70 27.04 0.95
CA PHE A 297 14.06 27.11 1.47
C PHE A 297 15.11 26.82 0.39
N VAL A 298 14.87 25.81 -0.44
CA VAL A 298 15.74 25.41 -1.55
C VAL A 298 15.78 26.49 -2.63
N GLU A 299 14.64 27.13 -2.93
CA GLU A 299 14.54 28.24 -3.89
C GLU A 299 15.44 29.43 -3.50
N GLN A 300 15.57 29.67 -2.19
CA GLN A 300 16.45 30.75 -1.65
C GLN A 300 17.94 30.34 -1.57
N GLY A 301 18.34 29.21 -2.17
CA GLY A 301 19.72 28.73 -2.18
C GLY A 301 20.11 27.84 -1.03
N GLY A 302 19.12 27.30 -0.30
CA GLY A 302 19.35 26.26 0.71
C GLY A 302 19.50 24.87 0.08
N ILE A 303 20.01 23.93 0.87
CA ILE A 303 20.10 22.50 0.55
C ILE A 303 19.22 21.74 1.51
N CYS A 304 18.34 20.90 1.00
CA CYS A 304 17.52 20.00 1.81
C CYS A 304 18.09 18.59 1.79
N LEU A 305 18.38 18.04 2.97
CA LEU A 305 18.85 16.69 3.16
C LEU A 305 17.78 15.90 3.90
N LEU A 306 17.27 14.84 3.25
CA LEU A 306 16.32 13.91 3.88
C LEU A 306 16.89 12.51 3.88
N TYR A 307 16.88 11.86 5.03
CA TYR A 307 17.26 10.46 5.12
C TYR A 307 16.29 9.65 5.95
N THR A 308 16.18 8.38 5.59
CA THR A 308 15.43 7.39 6.34
C THR A 308 16.42 6.43 6.97
N SER A 309 16.34 6.32 8.27
CA SER A 309 17.07 5.31 9.03
C SER A 309 16.32 5.06 10.32
N PRO A 310 16.17 3.83 10.76
CA PRO A 310 15.79 3.61 12.14
C PRO A 310 16.82 4.33 13.01
N SER A 311 16.36 5.26 13.85
CA SER A 311 17.22 5.88 14.83
C SER A 311 17.75 4.79 15.77
N PRO A 312 19.01 4.85 16.24
CA PRO A 312 19.48 3.95 17.29
C PRO A 312 18.60 3.95 18.54
N ARG A 313 17.86 5.04 18.79
CA ARG A 313 16.88 5.13 19.88
C ARG A 313 15.66 4.24 19.66
N ASP A 314 15.20 4.08 18.42
CA ASP A 314 14.02 3.26 18.12
C ASP A 314 14.30 1.76 18.32
N VAL A 315 15.55 1.34 18.18
CA VAL A 315 15.98 -0.05 18.45
C VAL A 315 16.06 -0.32 19.97
N GLU A 316 16.32 0.69 20.79
CA GLU A 316 16.38 0.56 22.24
C GLU A 316 14.97 0.63 22.89
N GLU A 317 14.05 1.42 22.32
CA GLU A 317 12.67 1.57 22.81
C GLU A 317 11.75 0.41 22.40
N SER A 318 12.14 -0.40 21.40
CA SER A 318 11.39 -1.58 20.94
C SER A 318 11.82 -2.90 21.58
N ARG A 319 12.63 -2.87 22.65
CA ARG A 319 13.04 -4.06 23.42
C ARG A 319 12.31 -4.18 24.75
#